data_7e42ff70cca93faf3a5fab605cba5158
#
_entry.id   7e42ff70cca93faf3a5fab605cba5158
#
_cell.length_a   1.000
_cell.length_b   1.000
_cell.length_c   1.000
_cell.angle_alpha   90.00
_cell.angle_beta   90.00
_cell.angle_gamma   90.00
#
_symmetry.space_group_name_H-M   'P 1'
#
loop_
_entity.id
_entity.type
_entity.pdbx_description
1 polymer ?
#
loop_
_entity_poly.entity_id
_entity_poly.type
_entity_poly.pdbx_seq_one_letter_code
_entity_poly.pdbx_strand_id
1 'polypeptide(L)'
;MQWPDWLKWKDSDKEKKKPITWSDSLNATDWSQYSSPRTILPTAILTFSTLALIRIYRRHLRRVPEAQYITPSYFHKRSLYGYVTRVGDGDNFRLFHTPGGRLMGWGWLPSRKIQDWTLKEFKDKTVHVRIAGVDAPETAHFGNKEQPFGKEALEWLRTLLHKRYVRAYIYRLDQYQRVVASVSYWKWGFWKTDVGLEMIKNGMATVYEAKFGSEFGNKEAKYRRAMEKAQKNQVGMWKHTQPSFIGKLMGQKGERFESPREYKTRISLLDKAETGQKK
;
A
#
# COMPACT_ATOMS: atom_id res chain seq x y z
N MET A 1 87.35 4.58 -8.51
CA MET A 1 86.25 5.24 -7.78
C MET A 1 85.59 4.21 -6.93
N GLN A 2 85.78 4.21 -5.61
CA GLN A 2 85.10 3.31 -4.70
C GLN A 2 83.81 3.99 -4.21
N TRP A 3 82.70 3.28 -4.37
CA TRP A 3 81.39 3.82 -3.90
C TRP A 3 81.36 3.76 -2.39
N PRO A 4 80.79 4.79 -1.73
CA PRO A 4 80.66 4.84 -0.28
C PRO A 4 79.78 3.68 0.25
N ASP A 5 80.13 3.14 1.42
CA ASP A 5 79.52 1.92 2.01
C ASP A 5 78.00 2.07 2.32
N TRP A 6 77.49 3.27 2.39
CA TRP A 6 76.06 3.52 2.61
C TRP A 6 75.22 3.32 1.32
N LEU A 7 75.88 3.10 0.13
CA LEU A 7 75.28 2.82 -1.16
C LEU A 7 75.29 1.30 -1.50
N LYS A 8 75.93 0.53 -0.65
CA LYS A 8 75.91 -0.95 -0.81
C LYS A 8 74.59 -1.43 -0.25
N TRP A 9 73.65 -1.84 -1.12
CA TRP A 9 72.50 -2.61 -0.74
C TRP A 9 72.98 -3.89 -0.10
N LYS A 10 72.78 -4.01 1.25
CA LYS A 10 72.81 -5.29 1.90
C LYS A 10 71.67 -6.09 1.31
N ASP A 11 71.99 -7.08 0.50
CA ASP A 11 71.08 -8.18 0.27
C ASP A 11 70.87 -8.87 1.62
N SER A 12 69.89 -8.38 2.33
CA SER A 12 69.33 -9.15 3.45
C SER A 12 68.72 -10.37 2.80
N ASP A 13 69.30 -11.55 3.09
CA ASP A 13 68.69 -12.83 2.80
C ASP A 13 67.23 -12.79 3.20
N LYS A 14 66.39 -12.45 2.23
CA LYS A 14 64.96 -12.64 2.34
C LYS A 14 64.76 -14.15 2.34
N GLU A 15 64.88 -14.78 3.53
CA GLU A 15 64.26 -16.05 3.77
C GLU A 15 62.91 -15.99 3.07
N LYS A 16 62.71 -16.75 2.00
CA LYS A 16 61.42 -16.91 1.32
C LYS A 16 60.52 -17.58 2.34
N LYS A 17 59.85 -16.73 3.19
CA LYS A 17 58.82 -17.20 4.08
C LYS A 17 57.83 -17.97 3.23
N LYS A 18 57.72 -19.27 3.46
CA LYS A 18 56.72 -20.12 2.81
C LYS A 18 55.36 -19.43 2.97
N PRO A 19 54.52 -19.39 1.94
CA PRO A 19 53.21 -18.84 2.05
C PRO A 19 52.51 -19.51 3.24
N ILE A 20 52.17 -18.74 4.27
CA ILE A 20 51.44 -19.23 5.43
C ILE A 20 50.14 -19.80 4.92
N THR A 21 49.94 -21.09 5.07
CA THR A 21 48.67 -21.70 4.69
C THR A 21 47.56 -21.20 5.66
N TRP A 22 46.33 -21.24 5.21
CA TRP A 22 45.20 -20.85 6.06
C TRP A 22 45.14 -21.65 7.38
N SER A 23 45.50 -22.95 7.32
CA SER A 23 45.63 -23.83 8.48
C SER A 23 46.74 -23.40 9.45
N ASP A 24 47.90 -22.98 8.93
CA ASP A 24 49.01 -22.52 9.74
C ASP A 24 48.66 -21.22 10.49
N SER A 25 47.96 -20.34 9.80
CA SER A 25 47.45 -19.10 10.44
C SER A 25 46.45 -19.40 11.55
N LEU A 26 45.53 -20.35 11.35
CA LEU A 26 44.56 -20.75 12.35
C LEU A 26 45.25 -21.41 13.58
N ASN A 27 46.25 -22.29 13.34
CA ASN A 27 46.96 -22.96 14.41
C ASN A 27 47.90 -22.04 15.19
N ALA A 28 48.45 -21.01 14.56
CA ALA A 28 49.29 -20.00 15.19
C ALA A 28 48.51 -18.94 15.97
N THR A 29 47.18 -18.89 15.82
CA THR A 29 46.31 -17.91 16.51
C THR A 29 46.10 -18.34 17.94
N ASP A 30 46.40 -17.45 18.88
CA ASP A 30 46.09 -17.68 20.30
C ASP A 30 44.56 -17.46 20.53
N TRP A 31 43.84 -18.57 20.53
CA TRP A 31 42.37 -18.56 20.69
C TRP A 31 41.90 -18.14 22.09
N SER A 32 42.83 -18.14 23.08
CA SER A 32 42.48 -17.74 24.46
C SER A 32 42.05 -16.28 24.54
N GLN A 33 42.61 -15.41 23.69
CA GLN A 33 42.24 -14.00 23.62
C GLN A 33 40.78 -13.82 23.14
N TYR A 34 40.32 -14.69 22.24
CA TYR A 34 38.94 -14.63 21.72
C TYR A 34 37.93 -15.22 22.71
N SER A 35 38.38 -16.06 23.63
CA SER A 35 37.56 -16.69 24.69
C SER A 35 37.39 -15.80 25.90
N SER A 36 38.09 -14.68 25.99
CA SER A 36 37.99 -13.77 27.14
C SER A 36 36.62 -13.09 27.21
N PRO A 37 36.02 -12.88 28.39
CA PRO A 37 34.76 -12.14 28.55
C PRO A 37 34.82 -10.73 27.96
N ARG A 38 35.99 -10.10 27.92
CA ARG A 38 36.23 -8.76 27.40
C ARG A 38 36.03 -8.69 25.88
N THR A 39 36.24 -9.78 25.13
CA THR A 39 36.05 -9.89 23.69
C THR A 39 34.69 -10.50 23.36
N ILE A 40 34.26 -11.53 24.11
CA ILE A 40 32.99 -12.22 23.85
C ILE A 40 31.80 -11.28 24.06
N LEU A 41 31.74 -10.53 25.15
CA LEU A 41 30.60 -9.66 25.47
C LEU A 41 30.37 -8.58 24.41
N PRO A 42 31.34 -7.74 23.99
CA PRO A 42 31.13 -6.74 22.95
C PRO A 42 30.77 -7.38 21.58
N THR A 43 31.41 -8.51 21.26
CA THR A 43 31.12 -9.22 19.99
C THR A 43 29.72 -9.78 19.97
N ALA A 44 29.25 -10.38 21.06
CA ALA A 44 27.88 -10.87 21.19
C ALA A 44 26.88 -9.72 21.09
N ILE A 45 27.09 -8.62 21.80
CA ILE A 45 26.23 -7.42 21.76
C ILE A 45 26.15 -6.88 20.32
N LEU A 46 27.29 -6.74 19.65
CA LEU A 46 27.35 -6.24 18.27
C LEU A 46 26.61 -7.19 17.32
N THR A 47 26.82 -8.49 17.46
CA THR A 47 26.16 -9.51 16.62
C THR A 47 24.66 -9.50 16.82
N PHE A 48 24.17 -9.54 18.06
CA PHE A 48 22.73 -9.49 18.34
C PHE A 48 22.10 -8.18 17.91
N SER A 49 22.78 -7.04 18.11
CA SER A 49 22.33 -5.73 17.66
C SER A 49 22.21 -5.68 16.13
N THR A 50 23.21 -6.18 15.42
CA THR A 50 23.21 -6.24 13.96
C THR A 50 22.08 -7.13 13.44
N LEU A 51 21.91 -8.33 14.00
CA LEU A 51 20.81 -9.23 13.64
C LEU A 51 19.45 -8.61 13.93
N ALA A 52 19.30 -7.93 15.08
CA ALA A 52 18.07 -7.20 15.41
C ALA A 52 17.79 -6.07 14.41
N LEU A 53 18.78 -5.26 14.05
CA LEU A 53 18.66 -4.21 13.06
C LEU A 53 18.26 -4.75 11.68
N ILE A 54 18.90 -5.84 11.22
CA ILE A 54 18.54 -6.51 9.96
C ILE A 54 17.08 -7.01 10.01
N ARG A 55 16.68 -7.61 11.15
CA ARG A 55 15.30 -8.07 11.33
C ARG A 55 14.29 -6.92 11.32
N ILE A 56 14.58 -5.81 12.00
CA ILE A 56 13.75 -4.59 12.00
C ILE A 56 13.65 -4.01 10.60
N TYR A 57 14.79 -3.87 9.90
CA TYR A 57 14.83 -3.39 8.52
C TYR A 57 13.96 -4.24 7.60
N ARG A 58 14.17 -5.57 7.58
CA ARG A 58 13.42 -6.50 6.74
C ARG A 58 11.93 -6.49 7.06
N ARG A 59 11.57 -6.37 8.34
CA ARG A 59 10.19 -6.44 8.78
C ARG A 59 9.41 -5.13 8.60
N HIS A 60 10.06 -3.98 8.84
CA HIS A 60 9.36 -2.69 8.95
C HIS A 60 9.79 -1.64 7.95
N LEU A 61 11.05 -1.68 7.49
CA LEU A 61 11.65 -0.63 6.66
C LEU A 61 11.87 -1.04 5.22
N ARG A 62 11.75 -2.34 4.90
CA ARG A 62 11.83 -2.80 3.51
C ARG A 62 10.62 -2.29 2.73
N ARG A 63 10.89 -1.61 1.61
CA ARG A 63 9.84 -1.11 0.72
C ARG A 63 9.14 -2.25 -0.01
N VAL A 64 7.82 -2.14 -0.14
CA VAL A 64 6.98 -2.99 -1.00
C VAL A 64 6.68 -2.19 -2.26
N PRO A 65 7.29 -2.50 -3.41
CA PRO A 65 7.07 -1.74 -4.64
C PRO A 65 5.73 -2.05 -5.30
N GLU A 66 5.29 -3.31 -5.28
CA GLU A 66 4.08 -3.78 -5.95
C GLU A 66 3.34 -4.82 -5.12
N ALA A 67 2.10 -5.14 -5.52
CA ALA A 67 1.25 -6.09 -4.80
C ALA A 67 1.83 -7.51 -4.76
N GLN A 68 2.55 -7.94 -5.78
CA GLN A 68 3.20 -9.27 -5.83
C GLN A 68 4.23 -9.53 -4.73
N TYR A 69 4.80 -8.47 -4.14
CA TYR A 69 5.71 -8.58 -3.00
C TYR A 69 5.01 -8.70 -1.64
N ILE A 70 3.67 -8.71 -1.64
CA ILE A 70 2.86 -8.88 -0.43
C ILE A 70 2.57 -10.36 -0.23
N THR A 71 3.16 -10.91 0.81
CA THR A 71 2.97 -12.31 1.19
C THR A 71 1.76 -12.47 2.14
N PRO A 72 1.18 -13.68 2.28
CA PRO A 72 0.09 -13.93 3.22
C PRO A 72 0.38 -13.53 4.67
N SER A 73 1.67 -13.47 5.06
CA SER A 73 2.10 -13.01 6.38
C SER A 73 1.79 -11.53 6.68
N TYR A 74 1.43 -10.75 5.64
CA TYR A 74 0.98 -9.37 5.78
C TYR A 74 -0.50 -9.25 6.13
N PHE A 75 -1.32 -10.26 5.74
CA PHE A 75 -2.76 -10.19 5.86
C PHE A 75 -3.19 -10.13 7.33
N HIS A 76 -4.13 -9.23 7.64
CA HIS A 76 -4.65 -8.95 8.98
C HIS A 76 -3.59 -8.60 10.04
N LYS A 77 -2.34 -8.33 9.63
CA LYS A 77 -1.22 -8.06 10.55
C LYS A 77 -0.47 -6.77 10.27
N ARG A 78 -0.45 -6.33 9.00
CA ARG A 78 0.36 -5.19 8.58
C ARG A 78 -0.43 -4.09 7.90
N SER A 79 0.08 -2.90 8.01
CA SER A 79 -0.38 -1.75 7.23
C SER A 79 0.78 -1.14 6.45
N LEU A 80 0.49 -0.69 5.23
CA LEU A 80 1.42 0.11 4.42
C LEU A 80 1.11 1.58 4.64
N TYR A 81 2.12 2.35 4.97
CA TYR A 81 2.06 3.80 4.96
C TYR A 81 2.66 4.31 3.67
N GLY A 82 1.94 5.14 2.94
CA GLY A 82 2.42 5.57 1.62
C GLY A 82 1.71 6.80 1.07
N TYR A 83 2.25 7.25 -0.04
CA TYR A 83 1.79 8.41 -0.79
C TYR A 83 0.89 7.99 -1.95
N VAL A 84 -0.28 8.60 -2.08
CA VAL A 84 -1.22 8.31 -3.17
C VAL A 84 -0.79 9.04 -4.42
N THR A 85 -0.39 8.30 -5.44
CA THR A 85 0.14 8.83 -6.69
C THR A 85 -0.93 9.04 -7.76
N ARG A 86 -1.95 8.17 -7.77
CA ARG A 86 -3.05 8.22 -8.73
C ARG A 86 -4.29 7.57 -8.14
N VAL A 87 -5.46 8.15 -8.38
CA VAL A 87 -6.77 7.53 -8.14
C VAL A 87 -7.28 7.06 -9.49
N GLY A 88 -7.55 5.76 -9.60
CA GLY A 88 -7.91 5.13 -10.88
C GLY A 88 -9.42 5.03 -11.09
N ASP A 89 -10.17 4.82 -10.00
CA ASP A 89 -11.60 4.62 -10.02
C ASP A 89 -12.21 5.03 -8.66
N GLY A 90 -13.52 4.99 -8.53
CA GLY A 90 -14.24 5.41 -7.34
C GLY A 90 -13.88 4.62 -6.06
N ASP A 91 -13.33 3.43 -6.18
CA ASP A 91 -12.98 2.56 -5.02
C ASP A 91 -11.52 2.13 -4.97
N ASN A 92 -10.67 2.60 -5.90
CA ASN A 92 -9.28 2.16 -5.96
C ASN A 92 -8.28 3.26 -6.30
N PHE A 93 -7.02 3.04 -5.88
CA PHE A 93 -5.92 3.99 -6.11
C PHE A 93 -4.55 3.30 -6.11
N ARG A 94 -3.54 4.04 -6.56
CA ARG A 94 -2.13 3.62 -6.56
C ARG A 94 -1.40 4.23 -5.37
N LEU A 95 -0.78 3.38 -4.56
CA LEU A 95 -0.04 3.74 -3.35
C LEU A 95 1.46 3.51 -3.54
N PHE A 96 2.26 4.54 -3.39
CA PHE A 96 3.71 4.43 -3.26
C PHE A 96 4.07 4.20 -1.80
N HIS A 97 4.57 3.00 -1.47
CA HIS A 97 4.89 2.64 -0.08
C HIS A 97 6.12 3.40 0.43
N THR A 98 5.98 4.07 1.57
CA THR A 98 7.01 4.88 2.25
C THR A 98 7.25 4.35 3.66
N PRO A 99 7.99 3.22 3.81
CA PRO A 99 8.21 2.61 5.12
C PRO A 99 8.93 3.57 6.06
N GLY A 100 8.49 3.62 7.32
CA GLY A 100 8.99 4.55 8.33
C GLY A 100 8.57 6.02 8.14
N GLY A 101 7.91 6.36 7.02
CA GLY A 101 7.36 7.68 6.77
C GLY A 101 8.40 8.81 6.88
N ARG A 102 7.99 9.95 7.45
CA ARG A 102 8.85 11.13 7.60
C ARG A 102 10.10 10.87 8.45
N LEU A 103 10.04 9.97 9.44
CA LEU A 103 11.20 9.61 10.26
C LEU A 103 12.34 8.99 9.43
N MET A 104 11.99 8.29 8.34
CA MET A 104 12.95 7.72 7.41
C MET A 104 13.23 8.64 6.21
N GLY A 105 12.90 9.92 6.31
CA GLY A 105 13.25 10.92 5.32
C GLY A 105 12.27 11.08 4.15
N TRP A 106 11.18 10.30 4.10
CA TRP A 106 10.21 10.43 3.02
C TRP A 106 9.51 11.79 3.03
N GLY A 107 9.61 12.50 1.91
CA GLY A 107 8.99 13.78 1.70
C GLY A 107 9.86 15.01 2.02
N TRP A 108 11.09 14.84 2.61
CA TRP A 108 11.99 15.96 2.92
C TRP A 108 13.45 15.72 2.56
N LEU A 109 13.94 14.45 2.58
CA LEU A 109 15.29 14.16 2.05
C LEU A 109 15.30 14.32 0.51
N PRO A 110 16.33 14.91 -0.09
CA PRO A 110 16.40 15.14 -1.54
C PRO A 110 16.14 13.90 -2.38
N SER A 111 16.75 12.74 -2.02
CA SER A 111 16.55 11.45 -2.69
C SER A 111 15.20 10.78 -2.44
N ARG A 112 14.40 11.29 -1.50
CA ARG A 112 13.09 10.76 -1.07
C ARG A 112 11.96 11.79 -1.15
N LYS A 113 12.18 12.88 -1.86
CA LYS A 113 11.19 13.95 -2.08
C LYS A 113 10.27 13.58 -3.25
N ILE A 114 9.44 12.57 -3.01
CA ILE A 114 8.58 11.92 -4.00
C ILE A 114 7.43 12.81 -4.51
N GLN A 115 7.15 13.93 -3.84
CA GLN A 115 6.09 14.87 -4.26
C GLN A 115 6.39 15.51 -5.61
N ASP A 116 7.67 15.62 -5.96
CA ASP A 116 8.15 16.22 -7.19
C ASP A 116 8.26 15.20 -8.34
N TRP A 117 8.01 13.92 -8.04
CA TRP A 117 8.11 12.84 -9.02
C TRP A 117 6.95 12.86 -10.03
N THR A 118 7.28 12.54 -11.27
CA THR A 118 6.33 12.36 -12.36
C THR A 118 5.67 10.97 -12.32
N LEU A 119 4.55 10.80 -13.03
CA LEU A 119 3.89 9.50 -13.11
C LEU A 119 4.79 8.40 -13.72
N LYS A 120 5.75 8.77 -14.59
CA LYS A 120 6.72 7.82 -15.16
C LYS A 120 7.67 7.26 -14.11
N GLU A 121 8.10 8.08 -13.15
CA GLU A 121 8.99 7.66 -12.06
C GLU A 121 8.30 6.72 -11.08
N PHE A 122 6.98 6.80 -10.97
CA PHE A 122 6.16 5.89 -10.16
C PHE A 122 5.80 4.58 -10.86
N LYS A 123 6.06 4.46 -12.19
CA LYS A 123 5.76 3.24 -12.94
C LYS A 123 6.43 2.02 -12.27
N ASP A 124 5.70 0.93 -12.14
CA ASP A 124 6.13 -0.35 -11.54
C ASP A 124 6.71 -0.21 -10.11
N LYS A 125 6.31 0.87 -9.39
CA LYS A 125 6.75 1.16 -8.03
C LYS A 125 5.59 1.44 -7.08
N THR A 126 4.36 1.11 -7.47
CA THR A 126 3.16 1.40 -6.70
C THR A 126 2.30 0.18 -6.49
N VAL A 127 1.76 0.06 -5.29
CA VAL A 127 0.78 -0.97 -4.93
C VAL A 127 -0.61 -0.51 -5.35
N HIS A 128 -1.35 -1.35 -6.07
CA HIS A 128 -2.75 -1.10 -6.40
C HIS A 128 -3.61 -1.48 -5.19
N VAL A 129 -4.31 -0.52 -4.62
CA VAL A 129 -5.13 -0.68 -3.42
C VAL A 129 -6.60 -0.52 -3.77
N ARG A 130 -7.42 -1.49 -3.37
CA ARG A 130 -8.88 -1.41 -3.35
C ARG A 130 -9.35 -1.16 -1.94
N ILE A 131 -10.24 -0.20 -1.75
CA ILE A 131 -10.80 0.15 -0.44
C ILE A 131 -11.76 -0.96 0.00
N ALA A 132 -11.49 -1.54 1.17
CA ALA A 132 -12.28 -2.64 1.71
C ALA A 132 -13.66 -2.17 2.20
N GLY A 133 -14.66 -3.03 2.02
CA GLY A 133 -16.01 -2.83 2.54
C GLY A 133 -16.87 -1.82 1.80
N VAL A 134 -16.38 -1.24 0.70
CA VAL A 134 -17.12 -0.28 -0.13
C VAL A 134 -17.17 -0.71 -1.58
N ASP A 135 -18.21 -0.28 -2.28
CA ASP A 135 -18.40 -0.44 -3.72
C ASP A 135 -18.91 0.89 -4.30
N ALA A 136 -18.08 1.55 -5.09
CA ALA A 136 -18.41 2.82 -5.71
C ALA A 136 -19.10 2.61 -7.07
N PRO A 137 -19.89 3.57 -7.55
CA PRO A 137 -20.43 3.55 -8.90
C PRO A 137 -19.31 3.48 -9.94
N GLU A 138 -19.51 2.64 -10.96
CA GLU A 138 -18.51 2.37 -11.98
C GLU A 138 -18.36 3.54 -12.94
N THR A 139 -17.12 3.90 -13.25
CA THR A 139 -16.81 4.83 -14.33
C THR A 139 -16.83 4.10 -15.68
N ALA A 140 -16.91 4.86 -16.79
CA ALA A 140 -16.90 4.28 -18.12
C ALA A 140 -15.59 3.51 -18.39
N HIS A 141 -15.68 2.22 -18.63
CA HIS A 141 -14.55 1.38 -19.00
C HIS A 141 -14.91 0.41 -20.15
N PHE A 142 -13.98 0.20 -21.07
CA PHE A 142 -14.09 -0.81 -22.15
C PHE A 142 -15.39 -0.74 -22.97
N GLY A 143 -15.90 0.46 -23.26
CA GLY A 143 -17.13 0.63 -24.05
C GLY A 143 -18.43 0.56 -23.25
N ASN A 144 -18.39 0.19 -21.98
CA ASN A 144 -19.56 0.20 -21.10
C ASN A 144 -19.94 1.63 -20.73
N LYS A 145 -21.25 1.88 -20.67
CA LYS A 145 -21.78 3.18 -20.22
C LYS A 145 -21.42 3.41 -18.77
N GLU A 146 -21.13 4.65 -18.43
CA GLU A 146 -20.89 5.08 -17.07
C GLU A 146 -22.15 4.89 -16.21
N GLN A 147 -21.94 4.43 -14.96
CA GLN A 147 -23.00 4.42 -13.97
C GLN A 147 -23.24 5.85 -13.44
N PRO A 148 -24.50 6.26 -13.21
CA PRO A 148 -24.77 7.54 -12.54
C PRO A 148 -23.92 7.71 -11.26
N PHE A 149 -23.36 8.90 -11.03
CA PHE A 149 -22.44 9.22 -9.94
C PHE A 149 -21.04 8.58 -10.02
N GLY A 150 -20.67 7.86 -11.06
CA GLY A 150 -19.32 7.30 -11.21
C GLY A 150 -18.21 8.36 -11.23
N LYS A 151 -18.42 9.43 -12.02
CA LYS A 151 -17.46 10.56 -12.08
C LYS A 151 -17.37 11.31 -10.76
N GLU A 152 -18.50 11.59 -10.14
CA GLU A 152 -18.57 12.30 -8.87
C GLU A 152 -17.85 11.53 -7.76
N ALA A 153 -18.04 10.21 -7.68
CA ALA A 153 -17.34 9.35 -6.74
C ALA A 153 -15.82 9.35 -6.98
N LEU A 154 -15.40 9.23 -8.24
CA LEU A 154 -13.99 9.28 -8.61
C LEU A 154 -13.36 10.64 -8.25
N GLU A 155 -13.99 11.76 -8.62
CA GLU A 155 -13.47 13.10 -8.33
C GLU A 155 -13.44 13.40 -6.84
N TRP A 156 -14.46 12.94 -6.10
CA TRP A 156 -14.48 13.05 -4.65
C TRP A 156 -13.30 12.30 -4.02
N LEU A 157 -13.09 11.04 -4.42
CA LEU A 157 -11.97 10.23 -3.92
C LEU A 157 -10.63 10.82 -4.33
N ARG A 158 -10.52 11.36 -5.54
CA ARG A 158 -9.33 12.05 -6.04
C ARG A 158 -9.02 13.28 -5.21
N THR A 159 -9.98 14.14 -4.94
CA THR A 159 -9.83 15.34 -4.09
C THR A 159 -9.43 14.96 -2.66
N LEU A 160 -9.97 13.85 -2.15
CA LEU A 160 -9.65 13.40 -0.80
C LEU A 160 -8.25 12.81 -0.69
N LEU A 161 -7.81 12.02 -1.65
CA LEU A 161 -6.61 11.16 -1.50
C LEU A 161 -5.42 11.57 -2.37
N HIS A 162 -5.62 12.19 -3.53
CA HIS A 162 -4.52 12.47 -4.45
C HIS A 162 -3.43 13.33 -3.79
N LYS A 163 -2.17 12.93 -3.96
CA LYS A 163 -1.01 13.59 -3.35
C LYS A 163 -1.06 13.64 -1.82
N ARG A 164 -1.73 12.71 -1.18
CA ARG A 164 -1.82 12.61 0.28
C ARG A 164 -1.17 11.33 0.80
N TYR A 165 -0.65 11.38 2.00
CA TYR A 165 -0.18 10.18 2.71
C TYR A 165 -1.34 9.49 3.40
N VAL A 166 -1.42 8.17 3.20
CA VAL A 166 -2.46 7.32 3.79
C VAL A 166 -1.85 6.07 4.41
N ARG A 167 -2.62 5.41 5.25
CA ARG A 167 -2.30 4.10 5.81
C ARG A 167 -3.33 3.08 5.35
N ALA A 168 -2.87 2.05 4.64
CA ALA A 168 -3.68 0.93 4.14
C ALA A 168 -3.40 -0.31 4.99
N TYR A 169 -4.39 -0.78 5.77
CA TYR A 169 -4.32 -2.02 6.54
C TYR A 169 -4.78 -3.18 5.67
N ILE A 170 -3.89 -4.14 5.43
CA ILE A 170 -4.03 -5.18 4.41
C ILE A 170 -4.88 -6.33 4.93
N TYR A 171 -5.93 -6.71 4.18
CA TYR A 171 -6.73 -7.90 4.45
C TYR A 171 -6.36 -9.07 3.55
N ARG A 172 -6.35 -8.86 2.22
CA ARG A 172 -6.06 -9.91 1.23
C ARG A 172 -5.66 -9.30 -0.12
N LEU A 173 -5.26 -10.14 -1.04
CA LEU A 173 -5.18 -9.80 -2.48
C LEU A 173 -6.48 -10.25 -3.17
N ASP A 174 -6.93 -9.48 -4.14
CA ASP A 174 -8.03 -9.89 -5.02
C ASP A 174 -7.51 -10.65 -6.26
N GLN A 175 -8.44 -11.16 -7.08
CA GLN A 175 -8.12 -11.89 -8.32
C GLN A 175 -7.36 -11.04 -9.36
N TYR A 176 -7.39 -9.74 -9.26
CA TYR A 176 -6.67 -8.79 -10.12
C TYR A 176 -5.36 -8.29 -9.50
N GLN A 177 -4.87 -8.98 -8.48
CA GLN A 177 -3.68 -8.61 -7.71
C GLN A 177 -3.75 -7.20 -7.10
N ARG A 178 -4.96 -6.73 -6.77
CA ARG A 178 -5.12 -5.51 -5.97
C ARG A 178 -5.16 -5.87 -4.50
N VAL A 179 -4.60 -4.99 -3.69
CA VAL A 179 -4.60 -5.13 -2.23
C VAL A 179 -5.93 -4.63 -1.69
N VAL A 180 -6.75 -5.52 -1.16
CA VAL A 180 -7.96 -5.14 -0.42
C VAL A 180 -7.55 -4.67 0.97
N ALA A 181 -7.80 -3.40 1.28
CA ALA A 181 -7.33 -2.77 2.51
C ALA A 181 -8.32 -1.76 3.10
N SER A 182 -8.37 -1.69 4.43
CA SER A 182 -8.98 -0.56 5.12
C SER A 182 -8.02 0.62 5.08
N VAL A 183 -8.48 1.73 4.51
CA VAL A 183 -7.66 2.91 4.25
C VAL A 183 -8.00 4.02 5.23
N SER A 184 -6.99 4.65 5.81
CA SER A 184 -7.17 5.78 6.71
C SER A 184 -6.14 6.86 6.44
N TYR A 185 -6.54 8.11 6.66
CA TYR A 185 -5.66 9.28 6.62
C TYR A 185 -5.79 10.10 7.89
N TRP A 186 -4.83 10.99 8.12
CA TRP A 186 -4.84 11.91 9.25
C TRP A 186 -5.44 13.24 8.82
N LYS A 187 -6.62 13.55 9.38
CA LYS A 187 -7.25 14.85 9.20
C LYS A 187 -6.70 15.81 10.27
N TRP A 188 -6.26 17.00 9.85
CA TRP A 188 -5.59 18.00 10.70
C TRP A 188 -4.39 17.47 11.51
N GLY A 189 -3.76 16.38 11.06
CA GLY A 189 -2.56 15.82 11.69
C GLY A 189 -2.80 14.89 12.88
N PHE A 190 -3.98 14.88 13.49
CA PHE A 190 -4.24 14.09 14.70
C PHE A 190 -5.52 13.23 14.65
N TRP A 191 -6.51 13.54 13.82
CA TRP A 191 -7.71 12.71 13.68
C TRP A 191 -7.56 11.65 12.60
N LYS A 192 -7.51 10.38 13.02
CA LYS A 192 -7.50 9.25 12.09
C LYS A 192 -8.89 9.03 11.49
N THR A 193 -9.03 9.28 10.20
CA THR A 193 -10.29 9.19 9.45
C THR A 193 -10.26 7.97 8.52
N ASP A 194 -11.35 7.20 8.52
CA ASP A 194 -11.54 6.03 7.66
C ASP A 194 -12.13 6.49 6.33
N VAL A 195 -11.42 6.20 5.22
CA VAL A 195 -11.81 6.63 3.87
C VAL A 195 -13.12 5.98 3.42
N GLY A 196 -13.26 4.67 3.59
CA GLY A 196 -14.47 3.95 3.19
C GLY A 196 -15.71 4.46 3.93
N LEU A 197 -15.59 4.73 5.24
CA LEU A 197 -16.67 5.30 6.01
C LEU A 197 -17.06 6.71 5.54
N GLU A 198 -16.08 7.55 5.21
CA GLU A 198 -16.35 8.89 4.68
C GLU A 198 -17.01 8.83 3.29
N MET A 199 -16.61 7.89 2.44
CA MET A 199 -17.28 7.66 1.15
C MET A 199 -18.76 7.36 1.33
N ILE A 200 -19.09 6.41 2.21
CA ILE A 200 -20.48 6.01 2.50
C ILE A 200 -21.30 7.18 3.08
N LYS A 201 -20.74 7.91 4.04
CA LYS A 201 -21.40 9.07 4.65
C LYS A 201 -21.76 10.17 3.65
N ASN A 202 -20.90 10.36 2.65
CA ASN A 202 -21.10 11.35 1.60
C ASN A 202 -21.88 10.80 0.39
N GLY A 203 -22.37 9.57 0.47
CA GLY A 203 -23.11 8.93 -0.60
C GLY A 203 -22.31 8.73 -1.88
N MET A 204 -21.00 8.48 -1.77
CA MET A 204 -20.08 8.23 -2.89
C MET A 204 -19.77 6.75 -3.08
N ALA A 205 -20.25 5.89 -2.18
CA ALA A 205 -20.16 4.44 -2.28
C ALA A 205 -21.26 3.76 -1.48
N THR A 206 -21.58 2.53 -1.84
CA THR A 206 -22.42 1.60 -1.08
C THR A 206 -21.55 0.71 -0.20
N VAL A 207 -22.19 0.02 0.74
CA VAL A 207 -21.54 -1.08 1.47
C VAL A 207 -21.37 -2.26 0.52
N TYR A 208 -20.16 -2.79 0.45
CA TYR A 208 -19.85 -3.93 -0.42
C TYR A 208 -20.51 -5.22 0.11
N GLU A 209 -21.34 -5.85 -0.69
CA GLU A 209 -21.99 -7.10 -0.39
C GLU A 209 -21.38 -8.24 -1.22
N ALA A 210 -20.42 -8.96 -0.64
CA ALA A 210 -19.86 -10.15 -1.27
C ALA A 210 -20.74 -11.38 -1.00
N LYS A 211 -20.74 -12.34 -1.95
CA LYS A 211 -21.31 -13.67 -1.71
C LYS A 211 -20.54 -14.43 -0.61
N PHE A 212 -19.26 -14.19 -0.49
CA PHE A 212 -18.35 -14.80 0.50
C PHE A 212 -17.44 -13.74 1.10
N GLY A 213 -17.51 -13.54 2.42
CA GLY A 213 -16.56 -12.78 3.23
C GLY A 213 -16.21 -11.38 2.72
N SER A 214 -16.97 -10.38 3.14
CA SER A 214 -16.58 -8.97 2.97
C SER A 214 -15.63 -8.57 4.09
N GLU A 215 -14.55 -7.87 3.73
CA GLU A 215 -13.55 -7.42 4.69
C GLU A 215 -13.92 -6.04 5.24
N PHE A 216 -14.38 -5.97 6.48
CA PHE A 216 -14.76 -4.72 7.16
C PHE A 216 -13.88 -4.38 8.37
N GLY A 217 -13.03 -5.31 8.82
CA GLY A 217 -12.22 -5.10 10.02
C GLY A 217 -13.06 -4.72 11.24
N ASN A 218 -14.13 -5.47 11.52
CA ASN A 218 -15.10 -5.26 12.62
C ASN A 218 -15.90 -3.94 12.53
N LYS A 219 -15.97 -3.30 11.35
CA LYS A 219 -16.66 -2.01 11.17
C LYS A 219 -17.96 -2.12 10.38
N GLU A 220 -18.42 -3.32 10.02
CA GLU A 220 -19.58 -3.53 9.16
C GLU A 220 -20.83 -2.81 9.68
N ALA A 221 -21.18 -2.99 10.94
CA ALA A 221 -22.35 -2.34 11.54
C ALA A 221 -22.26 -0.79 11.45
N LYS A 222 -21.05 -0.24 11.56
CA LYS A 222 -20.83 1.21 11.43
C LYS A 222 -21.01 1.68 9.98
N TYR A 223 -20.57 0.88 9.00
CA TYR A 223 -20.75 1.17 7.58
C TYR A 223 -22.21 1.10 7.18
N ARG A 224 -22.96 0.06 7.60
CA ARG A 224 -24.38 -0.10 7.32
C ARG A 224 -25.21 1.06 7.91
N ARG A 225 -24.99 1.43 9.19
CA ARG A 225 -25.63 2.59 9.81
C ARG A 225 -25.33 3.90 9.09
N ALA A 226 -24.08 4.07 8.62
CA ALA A 226 -23.71 5.26 7.86
C ALA A 226 -24.42 5.31 6.50
N MET A 227 -24.57 4.17 5.82
CA MET A 227 -25.31 4.05 4.56
C MET A 227 -26.81 4.38 4.77
N GLU A 228 -27.45 3.77 5.75
CA GLU A 228 -28.86 4.06 6.11
C GLU A 228 -29.07 5.56 6.37
N LYS A 229 -28.14 6.19 7.11
CA LYS A 229 -28.20 7.63 7.37
C LYS A 229 -28.03 8.46 6.10
N ALA A 230 -27.09 8.07 5.20
CA ALA A 230 -26.88 8.75 3.93
C ALA A 230 -28.11 8.62 3.00
N GLN A 231 -28.75 7.46 2.98
CA GLN A 231 -29.99 7.20 2.25
C GLN A 231 -31.15 8.06 2.80
N LYS A 232 -31.34 8.05 4.12
CA LYS A 232 -32.39 8.86 4.78
C LYS A 232 -32.22 10.35 4.52
N ASN A 233 -30.99 10.83 4.54
CA ASN A 233 -30.65 12.24 4.31
C ASN A 233 -30.50 12.61 2.83
N GLN A 234 -30.70 11.65 1.90
CA GLN A 234 -30.57 11.84 0.45
C GLN A 234 -29.22 12.46 0.02
N VAL A 235 -28.12 11.97 0.58
CA VAL A 235 -26.77 12.49 0.31
C VAL A 235 -26.15 11.80 -0.91
N GLY A 236 -25.47 12.58 -1.74
CA GLY A 236 -24.72 12.04 -2.91
C GLY A 236 -25.63 11.30 -3.90
N MET A 237 -25.30 10.05 -4.25
CA MET A 237 -26.05 9.21 -5.18
C MET A 237 -27.50 8.95 -4.74
N TRP A 238 -27.83 9.17 -3.46
CA TRP A 238 -29.16 8.94 -2.92
C TRP A 238 -30.14 10.11 -3.17
N LYS A 239 -29.69 11.24 -3.75
CA LYS A 239 -30.53 12.45 -3.97
C LYS A 239 -31.77 12.19 -4.82
N HIS A 240 -31.66 11.29 -5.80
CA HIS A 240 -32.72 11.03 -6.78
C HIS A 240 -33.53 9.76 -6.48
N THR A 241 -33.23 9.04 -5.42
CA THR A 241 -33.92 7.77 -5.09
C THR A 241 -35.30 7.96 -4.50
N GLN A 242 -35.60 9.13 -3.95
CA GLN A 242 -36.94 9.44 -3.45
C GLN A 242 -37.48 10.69 -4.15
N PRO A 243 -38.75 10.70 -4.52
CA PRO A 243 -39.36 11.87 -5.12
C PRO A 243 -39.36 13.02 -4.11
N SER A 244 -39.21 14.25 -4.60
CA SER A 244 -39.41 15.48 -3.82
C SER A 244 -40.76 15.42 -3.13
N PHE A 245 -40.94 16.20 -2.02
CA PHE A 245 -42.21 16.30 -1.34
C PHE A 245 -43.36 16.64 -2.30
N ILE A 246 -43.15 17.55 -3.25
CA ILE A 246 -44.09 17.90 -4.31
C ILE A 246 -44.27 16.72 -5.28
N GLY A 247 -43.21 16.00 -5.65
CA GLY A 247 -43.30 14.83 -6.50
C GLY A 247 -44.06 13.66 -5.86
N LYS A 248 -43.95 13.45 -4.53
CA LYS A 248 -44.78 12.50 -3.78
C LYS A 248 -46.26 12.90 -3.84
N LEU A 249 -46.57 14.19 -3.70
CA LEU A 249 -47.93 14.70 -3.80
C LEU A 249 -48.52 14.51 -5.20
N MET A 250 -47.66 14.56 -6.23
CA MET A 250 -48.02 14.36 -7.66
C MET A 250 -47.97 12.88 -8.11
N GLY A 251 -47.76 11.95 -7.20
CA GLY A 251 -47.71 10.51 -7.51
C GLY A 251 -46.46 10.06 -8.26
N GLN A 252 -45.42 10.90 -8.33
CA GLN A 252 -44.12 10.50 -8.93
C GLN A 252 -43.46 9.43 -8.09
N LYS A 253 -43.14 8.29 -8.72
CA LYS A 253 -42.28 7.26 -8.12
C LYS A 253 -40.85 7.71 -8.23
N GLY A 254 -40.07 7.63 -7.11
CA GLY A 254 -38.63 7.85 -7.15
C GLY A 254 -37.95 6.95 -8.16
N GLU A 255 -36.87 7.44 -8.75
CA GLU A 255 -36.04 6.59 -9.62
C GLU A 255 -35.44 5.44 -8.82
N ARG A 256 -35.55 4.20 -9.36
CA ARG A 256 -34.94 3.05 -8.72
C ARG A 256 -33.44 3.20 -8.80
N PHE A 257 -32.79 3.31 -7.64
CA PHE A 257 -31.32 3.27 -7.56
C PHE A 257 -30.83 1.89 -7.95
N GLU A 258 -29.98 1.82 -8.97
CA GLU A 258 -29.24 0.62 -9.33
C GLU A 258 -27.93 0.60 -8.55
N SER A 259 -27.73 -0.40 -7.69
CA SER A 259 -26.48 -0.54 -6.96
C SER A 259 -25.31 -0.89 -7.90
N PRO A 260 -24.05 -0.55 -7.55
CA PRO A 260 -22.89 -0.95 -8.36
C PRO A 260 -22.83 -2.45 -8.67
N ARG A 261 -23.31 -3.28 -7.73
CA ARG A 261 -23.42 -4.71 -7.92
C ARG A 261 -24.49 -5.12 -8.95
N GLU A 262 -25.67 -4.54 -8.86
CA GLU A 262 -26.74 -4.79 -9.86
C GLU A 262 -26.31 -4.35 -11.24
N TYR A 263 -25.67 -3.18 -11.36
CA TYR A 263 -25.09 -2.69 -12.59
C TYR A 263 -24.07 -3.67 -13.20
N LYS A 264 -23.08 -4.13 -12.41
CA LYS A 264 -22.09 -5.14 -12.85
C LYS A 264 -22.76 -6.42 -13.33
N THR A 265 -23.76 -6.88 -12.61
CA THR A 265 -24.50 -8.10 -12.97
C THR A 265 -25.23 -7.92 -14.29
N ARG A 266 -25.92 -6.80 -14.48
CA ARG A 266 -26.65 -6.46 -15.72
C ARG A 266 -25.69 -6.38 -16.91
N ILE A 267 -24.57 -5.67 -16.78
CA ILE A 267 -23.57 -5.56 -17.86
C ILE A 267 -23.01 -6.94 -18.21
N SER A 268 -22.65 -7.75 -17.21
CA SER A 268 -22.12 -9.10 -17.47
C SER A 268 -23.12 -10.03 -18.17
N LEU A 269 -24.43 -9.84 -17.97
CA LEU A 269 -25.47 -10.57 -18.68
C LEU A 269 -25.62 -10.10 -20.12
N LEU A 270 -25.52 -8.80 -20.36
CA LEU A 270 -25.54 -8.23 -21.72
C LEU A 270 -24.34 -8.71 -22.55
N ASP A 271 -23.13 -8.66 -22.00
CA ASP A 271 -21.91 -9.15 -22.65
C ASP A 271 -22.01 -10.64 -23.02
N LYS A 272 -22.62 -11.47 -22.15
CA LYS A 272 -22.86 -12.89 -22.44
C LYS A 272 -23.89 -13.10 -23.54
N ALA A 273 -24.94 -12.29 -23.57
CA ALA A 273 -25.97 -12.37 -24.61
C ALA A 273 -25.39 -11.98 -25.98
N GLU A 274 -24.57 -10.91 -26.06
CA GLU A 274 -23.92 -10.51 -27.30
C GLU A 274 -22.88 -11.54 -27.79
N THR A 275 -22.13 -12.15 -26.86
CA THR A 275 -21.12 -13.19 -27.20
C THR A 275 -21.79 -14.51 -27.61
N GLY A 276 -22.97 -14.83 -27.04
CA GLY A 276 -23.77 -16.00 -27.42
C GLY A 276 -24.45 -15.89 -28.76
N GLN A 277 -24.72 -14.66 -29.23
CA GLN A 277 -25.30 -14.41 -30.56
C GLN A 277 -24.27 -14.41 -31.71
N LYS A 278 -22.97 -14.34 -31.38
CA LYS A 278 -21.86 -14.37 -32.35
C LYS A 278 -21.27 -15.78 -32.60
N LYS A 279 -21.84 -16.81 -32.00
CA LYS A 279 -21.56 -18.23 -32.27
C LYS A 279 -22.72 -18.87 -33.03
#